data_e4f676b94b8075e064d18f57c5dc1733
#
_entry.id   e4f676b94b8075e064d18f57c5dc1733
#
_cell.length_a   1.000
_cell.length_b   1.000
_cell.length_c   1.000
_cell.angle_alpha   90.00
_cell.angle_beta   90.00
_cell.angle_gamma   90.00
#
_symmetry.space_group_name_H-M   'P 1'
#
loop_
_entity.id
_entity.type
_entity.pdbx_description
1 polymer ?
#
loop_
_entity_poly.entity_id
_entity_poly.type
_entity_poly.pdbx_seq_one_letter_code
_entity_poly.pdbx_strand_id
1 'polypeptide(L)'
;VKTKAESKEEKDHFIPQHITNLLWALATLVDKGLEKTPELKEAVAVLLCHVKTKAESKEEIDHFQPQGVTNLLWAVAKLVDNGLELKRTAKLTEAVAALLTQVKIKAESIEEKDHFMPQHIANLLWAMAKLVDNGLELKKTAKFKEALAALLPQVKIKAESKEAKDHFKSQGVVNLLWALAKLVDNGLGLDNRPKLNEVVAALLPHVKTKAEAKKEQDPFNTQGSINLLWALATLADSGLVLEKTAKLKEAVPALLHHVKTKAESKEERDDFNTQGTINLLWALAKLGEAIELNLVQSTFDFLVDRISKNPQLTQQDISMSLWGVMAFCARFYLDSGSNDKHSLEKHLGELFSRLGNTSPGNMQVQSVIAMAASWLGRACPVVPHYQTVISEWQSTFRDQLQSSLPLLKIEEEKSLNTLPPVDLLLPDYNMVIDVQGPFHYVSGDFTTRNGSTLLKIALLQKLGFEVIEIPVNKIDNQDSIKTVIEQIKAKLAVLPEAHGSVSLNSSEWVADEAYFTADDGGQFSDDCYFTAEEYLEEQTKKPKKRKRKRKKTVKTAAC
;
A
#
# COMPACT_ATOMS: atom_id res chain seq x y z
N VAL A 1 14.85 31.01 21.28
CA VAL A 1 15.38 29.65 21.01
C VAL A 1 16.64 29.75 20.15
N LYS A 2 16.58 30.38 18.95
CA LYS A 2 17.71 30.49 18.03
C LYS A 2 18.93 31.11 18.71
N THR A 3 18.79 32.29 19.30
CA THR A 3 19.88 33.02 19.97
C THR A 3 20.59 32.17 21.02
N LYS A 4 19.83 31.43 21.84
CA LYS A 4 20.40 30.55 22.86
C LYS A 4 21.04 29.30 22.25
N ALA A 5 20.47 28.76 21.17
CA ALA A 5 20.99 27.59 20.49
C ALA A 5 22.30 27.87 19.71
N GLU A 6 22.53 29.12 19.30
CA GLU A 6 23.75 29.59 18.64
C GLU A 6 24.81 30.10 19.61
N SER A 7 24.51 30.20 20.91
CA SER A 7 25.45 30.65 21.93
C SER A 7 26.60 29.66 22.11
N LYS A 8 27.81 30.20 22.28
CA LYS A 8 29.04 29.43 22.58
C LYS A 8 29.30 29.31 24.07
N GLU A 9 28.49 29.96 24.92
CA GLU A 9 28.65 29.91 26.36
C GLU A 9 28.09 28.58 26.91
N GLU A 10 28.87 27.89 27.76
CA GLU A 10 28.51 26.58 28.31
C GLU A 10 27.19 26.60 29.10
N LYS A 11 26.88 27.71 29.80
CA LYS A 11 25.60 27.93 30.52
C LYS A 11 24.36 27.93 29.57
N ASP A 12 24.56 28.15 28.31
CA ASP A 12 23.50 28.20 27.28
C ASP A 12 23.30 26.86 26.58
N HIS A 13 24.12 25.86 26.88
CA HIS A 13 24.00 24.56 26.23
C HIS A 13 22.69 23.88 26.61
N PHE A 14 22.00 23.37 25.56
CA PHE A 14 20.81 22.58 25.76
C PHE A 14 21.16 21.15 26.19
N ILE A 15 20.57 20.68 27.26
CA ILE A 15 20.58 19.25 27.59
C ILE A 15 19.56 18.51 26.69
N PRO A 16 19.69 17.19 26.50
CA PRO A 16 18.81 16.40 25.64
C PRO A 16 17.32 16.61 25.89
N GLN A 17 16.92 16.71 27.14
CA GLN A 17 15.50 16.92 27.50
C GLN A 17 14.97 18.28 27.05
N HIS A 18 15.78 19.35 27.12
CA HIS A 18 15.37 20.68 26.65
C HIS A 18 15.09 20.68 25.15
N ILE A 19 15.98 20.05 24.36
CA ILE A 19 15.83 19.94 22.92
C ILE A 19 14.56 19.16 22.58
N THR A 20 14.35 18.03 23.26
CA THR A 20 13.17 17.19 23.09
C THR A 20 11.88 17.96 23.36
N ASN A 21 11.79 18.65 24.50
CA ASN A 21 10.61 19.40 24.90
C ASN A 21 10.33 20.57 23.94
N LEU A 22 11.38 21.28 23.48
CA LEU A 22 11.23 22.39 22.53
C LEU A 22 10.71 21.92 21.20
N LEU A 23 11.30 20.88 20.59
CA LEU A 23 10.85 20.37 19.31
C LEU A 23 9.44 19.78 19.41
N TRP A 24 9.13 19.07 20.50
CA TRP A 24 7.79 18.55 20.74
C TRP A 24 6.75 19.67 20.87
N ALA A 25 7.07 20.72 21.62
CA ALA A 25 6.18 21.88 21.79
C ALA A 25 5.95 22.60 20.45
N LEU A 26 7.02 22.84 19.68
CA LEU A 26 6.91 23.48 18.35
C LEU A 26 6.07 22.63 17.40
N ALA A 27 6.28 21.33 17.34
CA ALA A 27 5.50 20.41 16.54
C ALA A 27 4.01 20.44 16.92
N THR A 28 3.72 20.45 18.22
CA THR A 28 2.33 20.53 18.73
C THR A 28 1.67 21.86 18.39
N LEU A 29 2.40 22.97 18.48
CA LEU A 29 1.90 24.29 18.13
C LEU A 29 1.62 24.41 16.61
N VAL A 30 2.52 23.89 15.78
CA VAL A 30 2.32 23.87 14.32
C VAL A 30 1.11 22.99 13.95
N ASP A 31 0.95 21.83 14.59
CA ASP A 31 -0.21 20.96 14.42
C ASP A 31 -1.54 21.66 14.80
N LYS A 32 -1.47 22.62 15.73
CA LYS A 32 -2.61 23.46 16.15
C LYS A 32 -2.77 24.77 15.36
N GLY A 33 -2.03 24.93 14.27
CA GLY A 33 -2.17 26.08 13.36
C GLY A 33 -1.18 27.23 13.58
N LEU A 34 -0.09 27.02 14.33
CA LEU A 34 0.97 28.04 14.42
C LEU A 34 1.54 28.29 13.02
N GLU A 35 1.67 29.57 12.65
CA GLU A 35 2.20 29.99 11.35
C GLU A 35 3.65 29.53 11.14
N LYS A 36 3.94 29.05 9.94
CA LYS A 36 5.23 28.47 9.55
C LYS A 36 6.18 29.55 9.01
N THR A 37 6.56 30.47 9.88
CA THR A 37 7.44 31.59 9.50
C THR A 37 8.88 31.12 9.19
N PRO A 38 9.68 31.93 8.44
CA PRO A 38 11.10 31.64 8.20
C PRO A 38 11.88 31.50 9.51
N GLU A 39 11.58 32.31 10.53
CA GLU A 39 12.23 32.26 11.84
C GLU A 39 11.96 30.93 12.57
N LEU A 40 10.74 30.40 12.44
CA LEU A 40 10.40 29.07 12.97
C LEU A 40 11.21 27.97 12.28
N LYS A 41 11.32 28.03 10.94
CA LYS A 41 12.14 27.07 10.15
C LYS A 41 13.60 27.10 10.60
N GLU A 42 14.13 28.30 10.78
CA GLU A 42 15.53 28.50 11.18
C GLU A 42 15.78 28.01 12.61
N ALA A 43 14.86 28.29 13.55
CA ALA A 43 14.94 27.80 14.93
C ALA A 43 14.91 26.25 14.98
N VAL A 44 14.03 25.63 14.20
CA VAL A 44 13.97 24.17 14.09
C VAL A 44 15.26 23.62 13.46
N ALA A 45 15.79 24.26 12.42
CA ALA A 45 17.02 23.81 11.78
C ALA A 45 18.24 23.86 12.71
N VAL A 46 18.32 24.86 13.58
CA VAL A 46 19.39 24.95 14.59
C VAL A 46 19.21 23.87 15.67
N LEU A 47 17.99 23.65 16.15
CA LEU A 47 17.71 22.56 17.10
C LEU A 47 18.05 21.18 16.52
N LEU A 48 17.82 20.94 15.22
CA LEU A 48 18.21 19.68 14.56
C LEU A 48 19.74 19.49 14.55
N CYS A 49 20.55 20.55 14.43
CA CYS A 49 22.01 20.43 14.60
C CYS A 49 22.36 19.93 16.01
N HIS A 50 21.73 20.47 17.05
CA HIS A 50 21.95 20.01 18.42
C HIS A 50 21.47 18.55 18.62
N VAL A 51 20.33 18.16 18.01
CA VAL A 51 19.88 16.76 18.03
C VAL A 51 20.96 15.83 17.51
N LYS A 52 21.54 16.16 16.33
CA LYS A 52 22.62 15.37 15.74
C LYS A 52 23.82 15.28 16.68
N THR A 53 24.33 16.44 17.14
CA THR A 53 25.51 16.50 18.00
C THR A 53 25.32 15.65 19.27
N LYS A 54 24.18 15.78 19.95
CA LYS A 54 23.89 15.01 21.16
C LYS A 54 23.68 13.51 20.86
N ALA A 55 23.00 13.16 19.78
CA ALA A 55 22.80 11.76 19.40
C ALA A 55 24.10 11.04 18.99
N GLU A 56 25.10 11.77 18.50
CA GLU A 56 26.42 11.25 18.11
C GLU A 56 27.47 11.37 19.22
N SER A 57 27.14 12.02 20.34
CA SER A 57 28.06 12.18 21.48
C SER A 57 28.40 10.83 22.11
N LYS A 58 29.65 10.74 22.62
CA LYS A 58 30.11 9.58 23.39
C LYS A 58 29.86 9.74 24.90
N GLU A 59 29.45 10.92 25.33
CA GLU A 59 29.20 11.22 26.74
C GLU A 59 27.80 10.77 27.14
N GLU A 60 27.67 9.99 28.21
CA GLU A 60 26.39 9.44 28.67
C GLU A 60 25.36 10.53 29.00
N ILE A 61 25.84 11.69 29.52
CA ILE A 61 24.98 12.84 29.83
C ILE A 61 24.27 13.44 28.62
N ASP A 62 24.80 13.20 27.42
CA ASP A 62 24.26 13.67 26.16
C ASP A 62 23.27 12.69 25.52
N HIS A 63 23.16 11.49 26.09
CA HIS A 63 22.31 10.47 25.51
C HIS A 63 20.81 10.76 25.74
N PHE A 64 20.04 10.67 24.67
CA PHE A 64 18.58 10.72 24.77
C PHE A 64 18.04 9.43 25.39
N GLN A 65 17.15 9.56 26.37
CA GLN A 65 16.39 8.43 26.90
C GLN A 65 15.41 7.89 25.81
N PRO A 66 14.89 6.66 25.92
CA PRO A 66 13.96 6.09 24.94
C PRO A 66 12.77 7.00 24.61
N GLN A 67 12.16 7.61 25.61
CA GLN A 67 11.11 8.60 25.44
C GLN A 67 11.58 9.83 24.65
N GLY A 68 12.80 10.31 24.92
CA GLY A 68 13.37 11.48 24.22
C GLY A 68 13.57 11.22 22.74
N VAL A 69 14.17 10.07 22.39
CA VAL A 69 14.33 9.65 20.98
C VAL A 69 12.97 9.54 20.28
N THR A 70 12.00 8.93 20.95
CA THR A 70 10.64 8.77 20.42
C THR A 70 9.96 10.11 20.16
N ASN A 71 9.99 11.01 21.14
CA ASN A 71 9.37 12.33 21.04
C ASN A 71 10.04 13.21 19.98
N LEU A 72 11.36 13.10 19.80
CA LEU A 72 12.10 13.82 18.77
C LEU A 72 11.70 13.36 17.37
N LEU A 73 11.71 12.05 17.10
CA LEU A 73 11.30 11.52 15.79
C LEU A 73 9.83 11.84 15.51
N TRP A 74 8.95 11.72 16.51
CA TRP A 74 7.55 12.10 16.38
C TRP A 74 7.39 13.59 16.06
N ALA A 75 8.10 14.47 16.77
CA ALA A 75 8.04 15.92 16.55
C ALA A 75 8.52 16.30 15.14
N VAL A 76 9.63 15.72 14.71
CA VAL A 76 10.18 15.94 13.37
C VAL A 76 9.20 15.46 12.30
N ALA A 77 8.63 14.26 12.45
CA ALA A 77 7.63 13.74 11.53
C ALA A 77 6.39 14.64 11.45
N LYS A 78 5.89 15.12 12.59
CA LYS A 78 4.76 16.07 12.65
C LYS A 78 5.06 17.41 11.99
N LEU A 79 6.25 17.98 12.20
CA LEU A 79 6.65 19.23 11.55
C LEU A 79 6.69 19.10 10.04
N VAL A 80 7.23 17.98 9.53
CA VAL A 80 7.29 17.69 8.09
C VAL A 80 5.88 17.42 7.52
N ASP A 81 5.08 16.61 8.20
CA ASP A 81 3.71 16.26 7.81
C ASP A 81 2.80 17.49 7.72
N ASN A 82 2.98 18.44 8.64
CA ASN A 82 2.29 19.73 8.63
C ASN A 82 2.89 20.74 7.61
N GLY A 83 3.79 20.33 6.74
CA GLY A 83 4.31 21.14 5.64
C GLY A 83 5.35 22.18 6.06
N LEU A 84 6.08 21.99 7.18
CA LEU A 84 7.26 22.79 7.43
C LEU A 84 8.35 22.32 6.45
N GLU A 85 8.75 23.20 5.51
CA GLU A 85 9.68 22.87 4.42
C GLU A 85 11.10 22.58 4.91
N LEU A 86 11.27 21.44 5.56
CA LEU A 86 12.56 20.92 6.02
C LEU A 86 13.07 19.79 5.12
N LYS A 87 12.25 19.27 4.23
CA LYS A 87 12.43 18.00 3.50
C LYS A 87 13.75 17.85 2.75
N ARG A 88 14.36 18.95 2.30
CA ARG A 88 15.61 18.94 1.51
C ARG A 88 16.81 19.47 2.27
N THR A 89 16.74 19.65 3.58
CA THR A 89 17.88 20.15 4.35
C THR A 89 18.75 18.99 4.82
N ALA A 90 20.06 19.08 4.58
CA ALA A 90 21.03 18.11 5.11
C ALA A 90 20.88 17.94 6.63
N LYS A 91 20.60 19.05 7.34
CA LYS A 91 20.39 19.05 8.81
C LYS A 91 19.29 18.10 9.25
N LEU A 92 18.15 18.04 8.53
CA LEU A 92 17.07 17.11 8.86
C LEU A 92 17.51 15.66 8.64
N THR A 93 18.07 15.35 7.48
CA THR A 93 18.49 13.99 7.14
C THR A 93 19.56 13.47 8.10
N GLU A 94 20.53 14.31 8.47
CA GLU A 94 21.60 13.97 9.41
C GLU A 94 21.04 13.74 10.84
N ALA A 95 20.18 14.63 11.32
CA ALA A 95 19.57 14.49 12.65
C ALA A 95 18.70 13.21 12.74
N VAL A 96 17.87 12.95 11.71
CA VAL A 96 17.06 11.73 11.66
C VAL A 96 17.95 10.49 11.59
N ALA A 97 19.02 10.50 10.79
CA ALA A 97 19.95 9.39 10.70
C ALA A 97 20.66 9.09 12.03
N ALA A 98 21.04 10.14 12.80
CA ALA A 98 21.62 10.00 14.12
C ALA A 98 20.61 9.41 15.13
N LEU A 99 19.35 9.91 15.10
CA LEU A 99 18.27 9.36 15.95
C LEU A 99 17.96 7.89 15.61
N LEU A 100 17.95 7.51 14.33
CA LEU A 100 17.73 6.11 13.92
C LEU A 100 18.84 5.18 14.43
N THR A 101 20.09 5.67 14.49
CA THR A 101 21.19 4.93 15.13
C THR A 101 20.90 4.72 16.62
N GLN A 102 20.41 5.74 17.32
CA GLN A 102 20.01 5.62 18.75
C GLN A 102 18.83 4.65 18.92
N VAL A 103 17.85 4.66 18.00
CA VAL A 103 16.74 3.69 18.00
C VAL A 103 17.26 2.26 17.95
N LYS A 104 18.19 1.96 17.02
CA LYS A 104 18.78 0.63 16.89
C LYS A 104 19.49 0.23 18.18
N ILE A 105 20.42 1.07 18.67
CA ILE A 105 21.21 0.78 19.86
C ILE A 105 20.29 0.45 21.06
N LYS A 106 19.24 1.27 21.28
CA LYS A 106 18.31 1.07 22.39
C LYS A 106 17.40 -0.15 22.20
N ALA A 107 16.97 -0.42 20.97
CA ALA A 107 16.16 -1.60 20.69
C ALA A 107 16.93 -2.92 20.86
N GLU A 108 18.24 -2.90 20.66
CA GLU A 108 19.16 -4.04 20.85
C GLU A 108 19.78 -4.11 22.26
N SER A 109 19.57 -3.07 23.09
CA SER A 109 20.12 -3.02 24.46
C SER A 109 19.46 -4.06 25.36
N ILE A 110 20.28 -4.67 26.24
CA ILE A 110 19.82 -5.54 27.32
C ILE A 110 19.48 -4.78 28.60
N GLU A 111 19.83 -3.51 28.66
CA GLU A 111 19.59 -2.67 29.84
C GLU A 111 18.15 -2.18 29.91
N GLU A 112 17.48 -2.40 31.04
CA GLU A 112 16.06 -2.03 31.21
C GLU A 112 15.80 -0.54 31.01
N LYS A 113 16.77 0.34 31.36
CA LYS A 113 16.67 1.79 31.12
C LYS A 113 16.52 2.19 29.66
N ASP A 114 16.99 1.34 28.74
CA ASP A 114 16.94 1.56 27.29
C ASP A 114 15.72 0.94 26.63
N HIS A 115 14.92 0.16 27.35
CA HIS A 115 13.78 -0.53 26.78
C HIS A 115 12.67 0.44 26.34
N PHE A 116 12.19 0.24 25.13
CA PHE A 116 11.03 0.96 24.63
C PHE A 116 9.73 0.39 25.21
N MET A 117 8.88 1.29 25.73
CA MET A 117 7.51 0.95 26.09
C MET A 117 6.67 0.75 24.81
N PRO A 118 5.53 0.02 24.87
CA PRO A 118 4.65 -0.19 23.70
C PRO A 118 4.29 1.11 22.95
N GLN A 119 3.99 2.17 23.68
CA GLN A 119 3.68 3.48 23.09
C GLN A 119 4.87 4.09 22.35
N HIS A 120 6.11 3.90 22.88
CA HIS A 120 7.32 4.39 22.21
C HIS A 120 7.49 3.70 20.86
N ILE A 121 7.35 2.38 20.80
CA ILE A 121 7.50 1.59 19.57
C ILE A 121 6.45 2.02 18.53
N ALA A 122 5.19 2.16 18.95
CA ALA A 122 4.13 2.59 18.06
C ALA A 122 4.37 3.98 17.47
N ASN A 123 4.82 4.93 18.29
CA ASN A 123 5.13 6.29 17.85
C ASN A 123 6.38 6.36 16.97
N LEU A 124 7.41 5.54 17.24
CA LEU A 124 8.62 5.45 16.43
C LEU A 124 8.30 4.94 15.02
N LEU A 125 7.59 3.83 14.90
CA LEU A 125 7.20 3.27 13.61
C LEU A 125 6.27 4.22 12.85
N TRP A 126 5.32 4.86 13.54
CA TRP A 126 4.47 5.90 12.95
C TRP A 126 5.30 7.07 12.40
N ALA A 127 6.27 7.57 13.18
CA ALA A 127 7.13 8.66 12.75
C ALA A 127 8.00 8.27 11.55
N MET A 128 8.58 7.07 11.56
CA MET A 128 9.38 6.55 10.46
C MET A 128 8.54 6.43 9.18
N ALA A 129 7.32 5.90 9.28
CA ALA A 129 6.40 5.79 8.15
C ALA A 129 6.00 7.16 7.60
N LYS A 130 5.67 8.12 8.46
CA LYS A 130 5.33 9.49 8.07
C LYS A 130 6.48 10.24 7.39
N LEU A 131 7.70 10.06 7.84
CA LEU A 131 8.87 10.68 7.20
C LEU A 131 9.09 10.15 5.79
N VAL A 132 8.91 8.84 5.58
CA VAL A 132 9.00 8.21 4.25
C VAL A 132 7.84 8.64 3.36
N ASP A 133 6.61 8.58 3.85
CA ASP A 133 5.39 8.99 3.15
C ASP A 133 5.45 10.46 2.68
N ASN A 134 6.13 11.30 3.46
CA ASN A 134 6.42 12.69 3.10
C ASN A 134 7.65 12.88 2.18
N GLY A 135 8.17 11.80 1.58
CA GLY A 135 9.22 11.85 0.55
C GLY A 135 10.64 12.05 1.08
N LEU A 136 10.93 11.75 2.37
CA LEU A 136 12.31 11.68 2.81
C LEU A 136 12.98 10.42 2.25
N GLU A 137 14.11 10.60 1.55
CA GLU A 137 14.91 9.52 0.93
C GLU A 137 15.60 8.60 1.98
N LEU A 138 14.94 8.35 3.12
CA LEU A 138 15.46 7.52 4.20
C LEU A 138 15.41 6.03 3.87
N LYS A 139 14.46 5.61 3.07
CA LYS A 139 14.18 4.20 2.74
C LYS A 139 15.39 3.45 2.15
N LYS A 140 16.30 4.17 1.48
CA LYS A 140 17.52 3.59 0.91
C LYS A 140 18.69 3.51 1.90
N THR A 141 18.56 4.12 3.08
CA THR A 141 19.67 4.21 4.04
C THR A 141 19.77 2.95 4.89
N ALA A 142 21.01 2.48 5.12
CA ALA A 142 21.25 1.33 6.02
C ALA A 142 20.71 1.58 7.43
N LYS A 143 20.89 2.81 7.96
CA LYS A 143 20.44 3.19 9.30
C LYS A 143 18.92 3.02 9.50
N PHE A 144 18.13 3.33 8.47
CA PHE A 144 16.68 3.15 8.51
C PHE A 144 16.30 1.66 8.55
N LYS A 145 16.91 0.87 7.65
CA LYS A 145 16.68 -0.59 7.59
C LYS A 145 17.10 -1.28 8.89
N GLU A 146 18.22 -0.88 9.45
CA GLU A 146 18.71 -1.42 10.73
C GLU A 146 17.80 -1.07 11.91
N ALA A 147 17.37 0.19 12.03
CA ALA A 147 16.43 0.61 13.07
C ALA A 147 15.08 -0.13 12.96
N LEU A 148 14.54 -0.28 11.74
CA LEU A 148 13.32 -1.04 11.49
C LEU A 148 13.50 -2.52 11.88
N ALA A 149 14.61 -3.14 11.46
CA ALA A 149 14.93 -4.54 11.76
C ALA A 149 15.07 -4.82 13.27
N ALA A 150 15.55 -3.82 14.04
CA ALA A 150 15.66 -3.90 15.49
C ALA A 150 14.31 -3.70 16.21
N LEU A 151 13.42 -2.85 15.68
CA LEU A 151 12.10 -2.58 16.27
C LEU A 151 11.09 -3.71 16.06
N LEU A 152 11.09 -4.36 14.88
CA LEU A 152 10.09 -5.40 14.55
C LEU A 152 10.02 -6.54 15.58
N PRO A 153 11.14 -7.14 16.05
CA PRO A 153 11.10 -8.14 17.11
C PRO A 153 10.48 -7.62 18.42
N GLN A 154 10.74 -6.35 18.76
CA GLN A 154 10.19 -5.72 19.96
C GLN A 154 8.65 -5.61 19.88
N VAL A 155 8.10 -5.29 18.70
CA VAL A 155 6.64 -5.29 18.49
C VAL A 155 6.06 -6.67 18.78
N LYS A 156 6.66 -7.74 18.21
CA LYS A 156 6.19 -9.12 18.41
C LYS A 156 6.24 -9.52 19.88
N ILE A 157 7.39 -9.32 20.55
CA ILE A 157 7.57 -9.66 21.97
C ILE A 157 6.51 -8.97 22.83
N LYS A 158 6.26 -7.67 22.60
CA LYS A 158 5.24 -6.90 23.34
C LYS A 158 3.82 -7.36 23.03
N ALA A 159 3.52 -7.67 21.77
CA ALA A 159 2.21 -8.17 21.36
C ALA A 159 1.89 -9.56 21.94
N GLU A 160 2.90 -10.42 22.12
CA GLU A 160 2.75 -11.77 22.68
C GLU A 160 2.89 -11.82 24.20
N SER A 161 3.30 -10.71 24.84
CA SER A 161 3.48 -10.62 26.28
C SER A 161 2.14 -10.73 27.03
N LYS A 162 2.17 -11.41 28.17
CA LYS A 162 1.03 -11.50 29.11
C LYS A 162 1.03 -10.40 30.15
N GLU A 163 2.10 -9.61 30.21
CA GLU A 163 2.23 -8.53 31.19
C GLU A 163 1.47 -7.28 30.76
N ALA A 164 0.63 -6.75 31.65
CA ALA A 164 -0.21 -5.58 31.33
C ALA A 164 0.59 -4.34 30.89
N LYS A 165 1.84 -4.17 31.40
CA LYS A 165 2.74 -3.06 30.99
C LYS A 165 3.16 -3.12 29.53
N ASP A 166 3.11 -4.31 28.92
CA ASP A 166 3.51 -4.56 27.52
C ASP A 166 2.35 -4.48 26.54
N HIS A 167 1.13 -4.28 27.04
CA HIS A 167 -0.04 -4.23 26.17
C HIS A 167 -0.13 -2.92 25.39
N PHE A 168 -0.34 -3.03 24.08
CA PHE A 168 -0.64 -1.88 23.23
C PHE A 168 -2.06 -1.38 23.50
N LYS A 169 -2.20 -0.05 23.71
CA LYS A 169 -3.50 0.62 23.68
C LYS A 169 -4.07 0.60 22.26
N SER A 170 -5.38 0.83 22.12
CA SER A 170 -6.06 0.84 20.81
C SER A 170 -5.37 1.75 19.80
N GLN A 171 -5.06 2.99 20.18
CA GLN A 171 -4.32 3.91 19.32
C GLN A 171 -2.94 3.37 18.91
N GLY A 172 -2.25 2.64 19.81
CA GLY A 172 -0.96 2.01 19.52
C GLY A 172 -1.07 0.92 18.45
N VAL A 173 -2.10 0.07 18.53
CA VAL A 173 -2.37 -0.98 17.52
C VAL A 173 -2.66 -0.34 16.16
N VAL A 174 -3.51 0.72 16.12
CA VAL A 174 -3.82 1.48 14.90
C VAL A 174 -2.55 2.06 14.29
N ASN A 175 -1.74 2.77 15.08
CA ASN A 175 -0.52 3.41 14.61
C ASN A 175 0.49 2.40 14.07
N LEU A 176 0.63 1.24 14.73
CA LEU A 176 1.54 0.17 14.30
C LEU A 176 1.14 -0.41 12.94
N LEU A 177 -0.11 -0.87 12.81
CA LEU A 177 -0.56 -1.49 11.57
C LEU A 177 -0.60 -0.48 10.41
N TRP A 178 -1.03 0.75 10.67
CA TRP A 178 -0.97 1.83 9.69
C TRP A 178 0.48 2.11 9.24
N ALA A 179 1.42 2.19 10.19
CA ALA A 179 2.82 2.43 9.87
C ALA A 179 3.43 1.30 9.06
N LEU A 180 3.17 0.04 9.44
CA LEU A 180 3.64 -1.13 8.69
C LEU A 180 3.09 -1.15 7.27
N ALA A 181 1.79 -0.87 7.10
CA ALA A 181 1.17 -0.77 5.80
C ALA A 181 1.83 0.32 4.93
N LYS A 182 2.01 1.53 5.48
CA LYS A 182 2.69 2.62 4.76
C LYS A 182 4.15 2.34 4.41
N LEU A 183 4.87 1.63 5.28
CA LEU A 183 6.25 1.24 5.00
C LEU A 183 6.33 0.21 3.87
N VAL A 184 5.42 -0.76 3.86
CA VAL A 184 5.33 -1.77 2.80
C VAL A 184 4.91 -1.12 1.48
N ASP A 185 3.89 -0.28 1.49
CA ASP A 185 3.39 0.53 0.40
C ASP A 185 4.51 1.34 -0.29
N ASN A 186 5.43 1.89 0.50
CA ASN A 186 6.63 2.57 0.03
C ASN A 186 7.81 1.62 -0.33
N GLY A 187 7.57 0.33 -0.49
CA GLY A 187 8.58 -0.66 -0.87
C GLY A 187 9.61 -1.00 0.22
N LEU A 188 9.32 -0.64 1.47
CA LEU A 188 10.17 -0.95 2.62
C LEU A 188 9.73 -2.24 3.33
N GLY A 189 10.70 -3.00 3.79
CA GLY A 189 10.43 -4.21 4.57
C GLY A 189 10.30 -5.48 3.73
N LEU A 190 10.38 -5.39 2.41
CA LEU A 190 10.32 -6.56 1.54
C LEU A 190 11.50 -7.54 1.80
N ASP A 191 12.65 -7.01 2.21
CA ASP A 191 13.80 -7.81 2.64
C ASP A 191 13.53 -8.55 3.99
N ASN A 192 12.52 -8.11 4.75
CA ASN A 192 12.16 -8.62 6.09
C ASN A 192 10.74 -9.22 6.15
N ARG A 193 10.18 -9.64 5.01
CA ARG A 193 8.81 -10.20 4.93
C ARG A 193 8.45 -11.23 6.01
N PRO A 194 9.28 -12.24 6.32
CA PRO A 194 8.95 -13.20 7.36
C PRO A 194 8.72 -12.55 8.72
N LYS A 195 9.58 -11.58 9.10
CA LYS A 195 9.45 -10.85 10.37
C LYS A 195 8.20 -9.95 10.38
N LEU A 196 7.87 -9.31 9.24
CA LEU A 196 6.66 -8.52 9.11
C LEU A 196 5.41 -9.38 9.26
N ASN A 197 5.37 -10.55 8.62
CA ASN A 197 4.27 -11.51 8.77
C ASN A 197 4.06 -11.92 10.23
N GLU A 198 5.14 -12.25 10.93
CA GLU A 198 5.09 -12.59 12.35
C GLU A 198 4.53 -11.45 13.21
N VAL A 199 4.98 -10.22 12.96
CA VAL A 199 4.53 -9.03 13.68
C VAL A 199 3.04 -8.77 13.44
N VAL A 200 2.60 -8.79 12.18
CA VAL A 200 1.19 -8.60 11.85
C VAL A 200 0.34 -9.71 12.45
N ALA A 201 0.77 -10.97 12.34
CA ALA A 201 0.08 -12.11 12.93
C ALA A 201 -0.03 -12.03 14.47
N ALA A 202 0.96 -11.43 15.15
CA ALA A 202 0.92 -11.19 16.59
C ALA A 202 -0.07 -10.06 16.97
N LEU A 203 -0.24 -9.06 16.09
CA LEU A 203 -1.16 -7.94 16.33
C LEU A 203 -2.64 -8.25 16.03
N LEU A 204 -2.95 -9.18 15.12
CA LEU A 204 -4.32 -9.50 14.72
C LEU A 204 -5.25 -9.91 15.89
N PRO A 205 -4.82 -10.71 16.89
CA PRO A 205 -5.64 -11.00 18.06
C PRO A 205 -6.03 -9.75 18.86
N HIS A 206 -5.10 -8.77 18.95
CA HIS A 206 -5.39 -7.49 19.60
C HIS A 206 -6.42 -6.68 18.82
N VAL A 207 -6.36 -6.73 17.48
CA VAL A 207 -7.36 -6.08 16.62
C VAL A 207 -8.75 -6.65 16.91
N LYS A 208 -8.91 -7.98 16.90
CA LYS A 208 -10.18 -8.63 17.23
C LYS A 208 -10.68 -8.24 18.61
N THR A 209 -9.85 -8.47 19.65
CA THR A 209 -10.24 -8.20 21.05
C THR A 209 -10.70 -6.76 21.26
N LYS A 210 -9.99 -5.78 20.65
CA LYS A 210 -10.31 -4.36 20.80
C LYS A 210 -11.50 -3.92 19.93
N ALA A 211 -11.75 -4.56 18.80
CA ALA A 211 -12.95 -4.34 18.00
C ALA A 211 -14.23 -4.83 18.73
N GLU A 212 -14.11 -5.92 19.49
CA GLU A 212 -15.19 -6.50 20.29
C GLU A 212 -15.32 -5.88 21.69
N ALA A 213 -14.39 -4.98 22.08
CA ALA A 213 -14.32 -4.40 23.41
C ALA A 213 -15.48 -3.42 23.68
N LYS A 214 -15.97 -3.44 24.93
CA LYS A 214 -16.91 -2.42 25.41
C LYS A 214 -16.21 -1.09 25.64
N LYS A 215 -16.98 0.00 25.75
CA LYS A 215 -16.47 1.39 25.87
C LYS A 215 -15.44 1.56 27.00
N GLU A 216 -15.58 0.83 28.09
CA GLU A 216 -14.67 0.89 29.25
C GLU A 216 -13.35 0.11 29.04
N GLN A 217 -13.24 -0.66 27.97
CA GLN A 217 -12.13 -1.59 27.68
C GLN A 217 -11.21 -1.10 26.58
N ASP A 218 -11.11 0.20 26.35
CA ASP A 218 -10.26 0.81 25.32
C ASP A 218 -10.60 0.29 23.88
N PRO A 219 -11.86 0.44 23.38
CA PRO A 219 -12.22 0.08 22.02
C PRO A 219 -11.61 1.04 21.01
N PHE A 220 -11.63 0.66 19.73
CA PHE A 220 -11.27 1.58 18.65
C PHE A 220 -12.34 2.68 18.50
N ASN A 221 -11.88 3.88 18.11
CA ASN A 221 -12.80 4.88 17.57
C ASN A 221 -13.04 4.61 16.07
N THR A 222 -14.00 5.31 15.48
CA THR A 222 -14.38 5.14 14.07
C THR A 222 -13.19 5.30 13.12
N GLN A 223 -12.41 6.38 13.27
CA GLN A 223 -11.23 6.62 12.44
C GLN A 223 -10.17 5.53 12.61
N GLY A 224 -9.97 5.03 13.84
CA GLY A 224 -9.05 3.93 14.12
C GLY A 224 -9.46 2.65 13.40
N SER A 225 -10.75 2.32 13.39
CA SER A 225 -11.27 1.13 12.69
C SER A 225 -11.11 1.24 11.17
N ILE A 226 -11.34 2.42 10.61
CA ILE A 226 -11.13 2.71 9.18
C ILE A 226 -9.64 2.56 8.82
N ASN A 227 -8.77 3.16 9.61
CA ASN A 227 -7.31 3.08 9.39
C ASN A 227 -6.80 1.64 9.49
N LEU A 228 -7.37 0.83 10.39
CA LEU A 228 -7.05 -0.59 10.51
C LEU A 228 -7.48 -1.40 9.29
N LEU A 229 -8.72 -1.20 8.81
CA LEU A 229 -9.21 -1.89 7.62
C LEU A 229 -8.39 -1.51 6.40
N TRP A 230 -8.06 -0.21 6.24
CA TRP A 230 -7.16 0.26 5.19
C TRP A 230 -5.77 -0.40 5.29
N ALA A 231 -5.20 -0.42 6.49
CA ALA A 231 -3.88 -1.02 6.72
C ALA A 231 -3.86 -2.52 6.43
N LEU A 232 -4.89 -3.26 6.88
CA LEU A 232 -5.00 -4.70 6.63
C LEU A 232 -5.19 -5.00 5.14
N ALA A 233 -5.98 -4.18 4.44
CA ALA A 233 -6.17 -4.31 2.99
C ALA A 233 -4.84 -4.07 2.23
N THR A 234 -4.09 -3.01 2.58
CA THR A 234 -2.80 -2.69 1.99
C THR A 234 -1.77 -3.79 2.24
N LEU A 235 -1.68 -4.29 3.49
CA LEU A 235 -0.76 -5.37 3.85
C LEU A 235 -1.10 -6.68 3.13
N ALA A 236 -2.37 -7.00 2.98
CA ALA A 236 -2.83 -8.18 2.29
C ALA A 236 -2.58 -8.09 0.76
N ASP A 237 -2.82 -6.93 0.16
CA ASP A 237 -2.60 -6.67 -1.27
C ASP A 237 -1.11 -6.70 -1.64
N SER A 238 -0.22 -6.34 -0.73
CA SER A 238 1.24 -6.37 -0.94
C SER A 238 1.86 -7.78 -0.91
N GLY A 239 1.05 -8.83 -0.92
CA GLY A 239 1.49 -10.22 -0.94
C GLY A 239 2.22 -10.67 0.34
N LEU A 240 2.00 -9.98 1.47
CA LEU A 240 2.40 -10.49 2.78
C LEU A 240 1.58 -11.75 3.06
N VAL A 241 2.25 -12.89 3.10
CA VAL A 241 1.66 -14.15 3.54
C VAL A 241 1.42 -13.99 5.04
N LEU A 242 0.25 -13.48 5.40
CA LEU A 242 -0.17 -13.44 6.80
C LEU A 242 -0.39 -14.89 7.23
N GLU A 243 0.60 -15.46 7.87
CA GLU A 243 0.53 -16.84 8.34
C GLU A 243 -0.81 -17.07 9.03
N LYS A 244 -1.58 -17.99 8.45
CA LYS A 244 -2.93 -18.34 8.88
C LYS A 244 -3.95 -17.23 8.61
N THR A 245 -4.38 -17.15 7.37
CA THR A 245 -5.63 -16.50 6.92
C THR A 245 -6.78 -16.56 7.95
N ALA A 246 -6.76 -17.55 8.84
CA ALA A 246 -7.73 -17.67 9.94
C ALA A 246 -7.77 -16.45 10.87
N LYS A 247 -6.61 -15.91 11.30
CA LYS A 247 -6.58 -14.73 12.18
C LYS A 247 -7.10 -13.47 11.47
N LEU A 248 -6.78 -13.30 10.20
CA LEU A 248 -7.32 -12.21 9.39
C LEU A 248 -8.84 -12.37 9.21
N LYS A 249 -9.30 -13.61 8.91
CA LYS A 249 -10.72 -13.96 8.79
C LYS A 249 -11.52 -13.74 10.08
N GLU A 250 -10.87 -13.66 11.23
CA GLU A 250 -11.51 -13.32 12.50
C GLU A 250 -11.47 -11.80 12.79
N ALA A 251 -10.34 -11.15 12.53
CA ALA A 251 -10.14 -9.74 12.85
C ALA A 251 -10.97 -8.81 11.94
N VAL A 252 -11.06 -9.12 10.64
CA VAL A 252 -11.78 -8.28 9.68
C VAL A 252 -13.29 -8.26 9.95
N PRO A 253 -14.00 -9.39 10.17
CA PRO A 253 -15.41 -9.38 10.55
C PRO A 253 -15.68 -8.63 11.86
N ALA A 254 -14.81 -8.76 12.87
CA ALA A 254 -14.95 -8.01 14.12
C ALA A 254 -14.85 -6.49 13.89
N LEU A 255 -13.89 -6.04 13.08
CA LEU A 255 -13.79 -4.63 12.68
C LEU A 255 -14.99 -4.16 11.88
N LEU A 256 -15.50 -4.98 10.94
CA LEU A 256 -16.67 -4.64 10.14
C LEU A 256 -17.92 -4.50 11.00
N HIS A 257 -18.12 -5.42 11.95
CA HIS A 257 -19.22 -5.31 12.90
C HIS A 257 -19.12 -4.02 13.74
N HIS A 258 -17.90 -3.70 14.21
CA HIS A 258 -17.65 -2.45 14.93
C HIS A 258 -17.94 -1.21 14.06
N VAL A 259 -17.47 -1.17 12.82
CA VAL A 259 -17.72 -0.09 11.85
C VAL A 259 -19.23 0.04 11.58
N LYS A 260 -19.92 -1.07 11.33
CA LYS A 260 -21.37 -1.08 11.09
C LYS A 260 -22.15 -0.49 12.29
N THR A 261 -21.83 -0.95 13.50
CA THR A 261 -22.45 -0.44 14.73
C THR A 261 -22.24 1.08 14.87
N LYS A 262 -21.04 1.56 14.53
CA LYS A 262 -20.73 3.00 14.53
C LYS A 262 -21.47 3.76 13.42
N ALA A 263 -21.58 3.21 12.23
CA ALA A 263 -22.32 3.80 11.11
C ALA A 263 -23.83 3.91 11.39
N GLU A 264 -24.39 2.95 12.14
CA GLU A 264 -25.78 2.96 12.58
C GLU A 264 -26.03 3.84 13.82
N SER A 265 -24.96 4.30 14.51
CA SER A 265 -25.06 5.20 15.65
C SER A 265 -25.54 6.58 15.22
N LYS A 266 -26.41 7.19 16.02
CA LYS A 266 -26.88 8.57 15.83
C LYS A 266 -25.99 9.59 16.55
N GLU A 267 -24.93 9.16 17.20
CA GLU A 267 -23.99 10.04 17.88
C GLU A 267 -23.09 10.77 16.84
N GLU A 268 -23.03 12.10 16.89
CA GLU A 268 -22.18 12.91 15.97
C GLU A 268 -20.71 12.54 15.99
N ARG A 269 -20.23 11.96 17.11
CA ARG A 269 -18.84 11.49 17.26
C ARG A 269 -18.48 10.30 16.39
N ASP A 270 -19.48 9.54 15.94
CA ASP A 270 -19.30 8.35 15.12
C ASP A 270 -19.50 8.62 13.63
N ASP A 271 -19.62 9.91 13.24
CA ASP A 271 -19.73 10.30 11.84
C ASP A 271 -18.44 10.05 11.08
N PHE A 272 -18.58 9.36 9.96
CA PHE A 272 -17.49 9.15 9.02
C PHE A 272 -17.28 10.44 8.20
N ASN A 273 -16.06 10.97 8.16
CA ASN A 273 -15.75 12.01 7.20
C ASN A 273 -15.65 11.42 5.77
N THR A 274 -15.65 12.29 4.76
CA THR A 274 -15.61 11.90 3.33
C THR A 274 -14.42 10.98 3.05
N GLN A 275 -13.22 11.38 3.46
CA GLN A 275 -12.00 10.60 3.24
C GLN A 275 -12.05 9.23 3.93
N GLY A 276 -12.55 9.18 5.17
CA GLY A 276 -12.72 7.91 5.88
C GLY A 276 -13.71 6.97 5.18
N THR A 277 -14.81 7.50 4.66
CA THR A 277 -15.79 6.75 3.88
C THR A 277 -15.17 6.15 2.62
N ILE A 278 -14.39 6.94 1.88
CA ILE A 278 -13.70 6.50 0.65
C ILE A 278 -12.63 5.46 0.96
N ASN A 279 -11.81 5.69 1.99
CA ASN A 279 -10.77 4.75 2.41
C ASN A 279 -11.37 3.40 2.83
N LEU A 280 -12.51 3.43 3.52
CA LEU A 280 -13.20 2.21 3.92
C LEU A 280 -13.76 1.47 2.71
N LEU A 281 -14.41 2.17 1.78
CA LEU A 281 -14.92 1.61 0.53
C LEU A 281 -13.79 0.93 -0.26
N TRP A 282 -12.66 1.63 -0.40
CA TRP A 282 -11.47 1.10 -1.06
C TRP A 282 -10.92 -0.16 -0.35
N ALA A 283 -10.80 -0.11 0.97
CA ALA A 283 -10.28 -1.24 1.75
C ALA A 283 -11.14 -2.49 1.62
N LEU A 284 -12.47 -2.33 1.69
CA LEU A 284 -13.42 -3.44 1.52
C LEU A 284 -13.34 -4.04 0.11
N ALA A 285 -13.21 -3.19 -0.91
CA ALA A 285 -13.04 -3.62 -2.28
C ALA A 285 -11.72 -4.40 -2.47
N LYS A 286 -10.60 -3.89 -1.92
CA LYS A 286 -9.28 -4.54 -2.01
C LYS A 286 -9.24 -5.92 -1.36
N LEU A 287 -9.88 -6.09 -0.22
CA LEU A 287 -9.95 -7.39 0.48
C LEU A 287 -10.72 -8.47 -0.29
N GLY A 288 -11.49 -8.10 -1.32
CA GLY A 288 -12.11 -9.04 -2.26
C GLY A 288 -12.81 -10.22 -1.57
N GLU A 289 -12.43 -11.45 -1.90
CA GLU A 289 -13.00 -12.68 -1.34
C GLU A 289 -12.60 -12.98 0.11
N ALA A 290 -11.65 -12.25 0.69
CA ALA A 290 -11.27 -12.45 2.08
C ALA A 290 -12.38 -12.09 3.09
N ILE A 291 -13.41 -11.38 2.64
CA ILE A 291 -14.56 -10.98 3.45
C ILE A 291 -15.82 -11.65 2.88
N GLU A 292 -16.65 -12.23 3.72
CA GLU A 292 -17.93 -12.78 3.29
C GLU A 292 -18.87 -11.68 2.76
N LEU A 293 -19.49 -11.93 1.62
CA LEU A 293 -20.29 -10.95 0.90
C LEU A 293 -21.46 -10.40 1.72
N ASN A 294 -22.16 -11.26 2.44
CA ASN A 294 -23.29 -10.93 3.31
C ASN A 294 -22.91 -9.97 4.46
N LEU A 295 -21.67 -10.07 4.98
CA LEU A 295 -21.19 -9.18 6.05
C LEU A 295 -20.91 -7.76 5.54
N VAL A 296 -20.48 -7.66 4.29
CA VAL A 296 -20.04 -6.39 3.71
C VAL A 296 -21.18 -5.61 3.07
N GLN A 297 -22.17 -6.28 2.49
CA GLN A 297 -23.19 -5.67 1.65
C GLN A 297 -23.89 -4.46 2.31
N SER A 298 -24.43 -4.62 3.51
CA SER A 298 -25.15 -3.53 4.18
C SER A 298 -24.26 -2.33 4.53
N THR A 299 -22.99 -2.59 4.89
CA THR A 299 -22.01 -1.54 5.15
C THR A 299 -21.64 -0.84 3.86
N PHE A 300 -21.46 -1.58 2.78
CA PHE A 300 -21.10 -1.06 1.47
C PHE A 300 -22.22 -0.18 0.90
N ASP A 301 -23.46 -0.63 0.93
CA ASP A 301 -24.64 0.14 0.48
C ASP A 301 -24.73 1.48 1.21
N PHE A 302 -24.52 1.49 2.52
CA PHE A 302 -24.48 2.72 3.33
C PHE A 302 -23.34 3.66 2.86
N LEU A 303 -22.14 3.14 2.63
CA LEU A 303 -20.98 3.96 2.20
C LEU A 303 -21.20 4.56 0.80
N VAL A 304 -21.73 3.76 -0.12
CA VAL A 304 -22.00 4.20 -1.50
C VAL A 304 -23.08 5.28 -1.53
N ASP A 305 -24.17 5.09 -0.80
CA ASP A 305 -25.24 6.11 -0.66
C ASP A 305 -24.70 7.42 -0.10
N ARG A 306 -23.87 7.35 0.94
CA ARG A 306 -23.24 8.53 1.54
C ARG A 306 -22.32 9.30 0.57
N ILE A 307 -21.49 8.56 -0.19
CA ILE A 307 -20.58 9.17 -1.18
C ILE A 307 -21.37 9.78 -2.33
N SER A 308 -22.37 9.07 -2.85
CA SER A 308 -23.19 9.57 -3.97
C SER A 308 -23.91 10.87 -3.63
N LYS A 309 -24.31 11.04 -2.38
CA LYS A 309 -24.97 12.26 -1.89
C LYS A 309 -24.01 13.42 -1.59
N ASN A 310 -22.71 13.19 -1.50
CA ASN A 310 -21.75 14.26 -1.20
C ASN A 310 -21.43 15.09 -2.45
N PRO A 311 -21.77 16.40 -2.49
CA PRO A 311 -21.51 17.24 -3.65
C PRO A 311 -20.05 17.72 -3.78
N GLN A 312 -19.24 17.59 -2.72
CA GLN A 312 -17.91 18.20 -2.61
C GLN A 312 -16.78 17.17 -2.80
N LEU A 313 -16.98 16.17 -3.66
CA LEU A 313 -15.92 15.20 -3.95
C LEU A 313 -14.89 15.80 -4.93
N THR A 314 -13.61 15.60 -4.63
CA THR A 314 -12.53 15.87 -5.58
C THR A 314 -12.50 14.81 -6.69
N GLN A 315 -11.78 15.07 -7.79
CA GLN A 315 -11.63 14.09 -8.87
C GLN A 315 -10.96 12.80 -8.37
N GLN A 316 -10.03 12.91 -7.42
CA GLN A 316 -9.41 11.76 -6.76
C GLN A 316 -10.42 10.96 -5.95
N ASP A 317 -11.25 11.63 -5.15
CA ASP A 317 -12.30 10.99 -4.35
C ASP A 317 -13.28 10.21 -5.24
N ILE A 318 -13.68 10.82 -6.36
CA ILE A 318 -14.57 10.17 -7.34
C ILE A 318 -13.89 8.95 -7.94
N SER A 319 -12.62 9.06 -8.36
CA SER A 319 -11.86 7.95 -8.95
C SER A 319 -11.71 6.77 -7.98
N MET A 320 -11.30 7.02 -6.73
CA MET A 320 -11.18 5.98 -5.71
C MET A 320 -12.54 5.32 -5.42
N SER A 321 -13.61 6.13 -5.35
CA SER A 321 -14.97 5.62 -5.14
C SER A 321 -15.45 4.77 -6.31
N LEU A 322 -15.22 5.21 -7.56
CA LEU A 322 -15.54 4.44 -8.77
C LEU A 322 -14.87 3.07 -8.75
N TRP A 323 -13.56 3.04 -8.46
CA TRP A 323 -12.84 1.78 -8.39
C TRP A 323 -13.42 0.85 -7.31
N GLY A 324 -13.67 1.36 -6.11
CA GLY A 324 -14.25 0.59 -5.01
C GLY A 324 -15.62 0.02 -5.35
N VAL A 325 -16.51 0.85 -5.95
CA VAL A 325 -17.86 0.41 -6.36
C VAL A 325 -17.77 -0.64 -7.46
N MET A 326 -16.91 -0.45 -8.47
CA MET A 326 -16.73 -1.43 -9.55
C MET A 326 -16.22 -2.77 -9.05
N ALA A 327 -15.19 -2.79 -8.20
CA ALA A 327 -14.62 -4.03 -7.66
C ALA A 327 -15.68 -4.81 -6.85
N PHE A 328 -16.56 -4.10 -6.17
CA PHE A 328 -17.66 -4.72 -5.44
C PHE A 328 -18.77 -5.23 -6.38
N CYS A 329 -19.15 -4.45 -7.40
CA CYS A 329 -20.05 -4.91 -8.46
C CYS A 329 -19.51 -6.17 -9.17
N ALA A 330 -18.19 -6.21 -9.41
CA ALA A 330 -17.52 -7.35 -10.01
C ALA A 330 -17.66 -8.61 -9.15
N ARG A 331 -17.48 -8.46 -7.84
CA ARG A 331 -17.65 -9.57 -6.91
C ARG A 331 -19.08 -10.11 -6.94
N PHE A 332 -20.10 -9.24 -6.88
CA PHE A 332 -21.49 -9.68 -7.02
C PHE A 332 -21.76 -10.36 -8.36
N TYR A 333 -21.16 -9.84 -9.41
CA TYR A 333 -21.30 -10.42 -10.74
C TYR A 333 -20.79 -11.86 -10.81
N LEU A 334 -19.64 -12.11 -10.19
CA LEU A 334 -18.99 -13.42 -10.20
C LEU A 334 -19.65 -14.43 -9.25
N ASP A 335 -20.14 -13.98 -8.08
CA ASP A 335 -20.72 -14.86 -7.05
C ASP A 335 -22.17 -15.28 -7.38
N SER A 336 -23.01 -14.37 -7.87
CA SER A 336 -24.45 -14.63 -7.94
C SER A 336 -25.00 -14.89 -9.34
N GLY A 337 -24.25 -14.55 -10.39
CA GLY A 337 -24.77 -14.64 -11.75
C GLY A 337 -26.05 -13.81 -12.02
N SER A 338 -26.59 -13.14 -10.99
CA SER A 338 -27.92 -12.59 -10.95
C SER A 338 -28.00 -11.08 -11.16
N ASN A 339 -29.20 -10.64 -11.60
CA ASN A 339 -29.51 -9.28 -12.06
C ASN A 339 -29.85 -8.27 -10.95
N ASP A 340 -29.64 -8.55 -9.67
CA ASP A 340 -30.01 -7.65 -8.55
C ASP A 340 -29.08 -6.44 -8.39
N LYS A 341 -28.63 -5.88 -9.53
CA LYS A 341 -27.49 -4.95 -9.66
C LYS A 341 -27.89 -3.48 -9.77
N HIS A 342 -29.18 -3.18 -9.97
CA HIS A 342 -29.63 -1.85 -10.39
C HIS A 342 -29.22 -0.71 -9.46
N SER A 343 -29.14 -0.95 -8.14
CA SER A 343 -28.80 0.11 -7.18
C SER A 343 -27.32 0.55 -7.31
N LEU A 344 -26.39 -0.41 -7.28
CA LEU A 344 -24.94 -0.12 -7.32
C LEU A 344 -24.50 0.41 -8.69
N GLU A 345 -25.01 -0.15 -9.79
CA GLU A 345 -24.71 0.34 -11.14
C GLU A 345 -25.28 1.75 -11.37
N LYS A 346 -26.42 2.09 -10.76
CA LYS A 346 -26.94 3.46 -10.75
C LYS A 346 -25.97 4.42 -10.08
N HIS A 347 -25.49 4.11 -8.87
CA HIS A 347 -24.52 4.93 -8.17
C HIS A 347 -23.19 5.06 -8.91
N LEU A 348 -22.73 3.97 -9.54
CA LEU A 348 -21.56 3.99 -10.42
C LEU A 348 -21.77 4.97 -11.59
N GLY A 349 -22.95 4.94 -12.22
CA GLY A 349 -23.32 5.86 -13.29
C GLY A 349 -23.39 7.32 -12.84
N GLU A 350 -23.89 7.57 -11.63
CA GLU A 350 -23.94 8.92 -11.00
C GLU A 350 -22.54 9.45 -10.73
N LEU A 351 -21.65 8.64 -10.12
CA LEU A 351 -20.25 9.02 -9.84
C LEU A 351 -19.49 9.27 -11.15
N PHE A 352 -19.67 8.38 -12.15
CA PHE A 352 -19.03 8.55 -13.45
C PHE A 352 -19.44 9.86 -14.14
N SER A 353 -20.71 10.23 -14.05
CA SER A 353 -21.23 11.48 -14.65
C SER A 353 -20.67 12.75 -13.98
N ARG A 354 -20.10 12.63 -12.77
CA ARG A 354 -19.47 13.75 -12.02
C ARG A 354 -17.98 13.92 -12.34
N LEU A 355 -17.39 12.99 -13.11
CA LEU A 355 -16.05 13.18 -13.66
C LEU A 355 -16.12 14.37 -14.65
N GLY A 356 -15.29 15.39 -14.42
CA GLY A 356 -15.19 16.51 -15.34
C GLY A 356 -14.59 16.09 -16.69
N ASN A 357 -14.80 16.91 -17.72
CA ASN A 357 -14.24 16.70 -19.07
C ASN A 357 -12.71 16.90 -19.14
N THR A 358 -12.05 17.12 -18.02
CA THR A 358 -10.59 17.26 -17.97
C THR A 358 -9.94 15.88 -17.98
N SER A 359 -9.11 15.63 -18.98
CA SER A 359 -8.28 14.43 -19.00
C SER A 359 -7.29 14.47 -17.82
N PRO A 360 -7.40 13.53 -16.86
CA PRO A 360 -6.47 13.51 -15.74
C PRO A 360 -5.08 13.13 -16.24
N GLY A 361 -4.05 13.85 -15.80
CA GLY A 361 -2.65 13.54 -16.13
C GLY A 361 -2.12 12.26 -15.49
N ASN A 362 -2.88 11.68 -14.55
CA ASN A 362 -2.50 10.46 -13.85
C ASN A 362 -3.06 9.22 -14.58
N MET A 363 -2.17 8.33 -14.99
CA MET A 363 -2.48 7.09 -15.72
C MET A 363 -3.40 6.15 -14.94
N GLN A 364 -3.28 6.10 -13.61
CA GLN A 364 -4.12 5.28 -12.74
C GLN A 364 -5.58 5.75 -12.79
N VAL A 365 -5.79 7.06 -12.70
CA VAL A 365 -7.13 7.65 -12.81
C VAL A 365 -7.71 7.39 -14.20
N GLN A 366 -6.90 7.50 -15.27
CA GLN A 366 -7.32 7.14 -16.63
C GLN A 366 -7.75 5.68 -16.75
N SER A 367 -7.00 4.75 -16.13
CA SER A 367 -7.35 3.32 -16.10
C SER A 367 -8.68 3.08 -15.38
N VAL A 368 -8.91 3.72 -14.22
CA VAL A 368 -10.20 3.62 -13.51
C VAL A 368 -11.36 4.15 -14.34
N ILE A 369 -11.17 5.28 -15.03
CA ILE A 369 -12.19 5.86 -15.93
C ILE A 369 -12.50 4.90 -17.08
N ALA A 370 -11.48 4.32 -17.70
CA ALA A 370 -11.66 3.35 -18.80
C ALA A 370 -12.41 2.09 -18.33
N MET A 371 -12.04 1.55 -17.17
CA MET A 371 -12.76 0.42 -16.58
C MET A 371 -14.22 0.76 -16.25
N ALA A 372 -14.50 1.97 -15.72
CA ALA A 372 -15.85 2.41 -15.40
C ALA A 372 -16.69 2.62 -16.68
N ALA A 373 -16.10 3.21 -17.71
CA ALA A 373 -16.76 3.36 -19.02
C ALA A 373 -17.11 1.99 -19.63
N SER A 374 -16.16 1.05 -19.60
CA SER A 374 -16.36 -0.32 -20.08
C SER A 374 -17.46 -1.04 -19.27
N TRP A 375 -17.44 -0.92 -17.93
CA TRP A 375 -18.46 -1.52 -17.07
C TRP A 375 -19.87 -1.03 -17.38
N LEU A 376 -20.00 0.28 -17.63
CA LEU A 376 -21.28 0.95 -17.92
C LEU A 376 -21.71 0.87 -19.39
N GLY A 377 -20.91 0.25 -20.28
CA GLY A 377 -21.15 0.24 -21.72
C GLY A 377 -21.16 1.64 -22.33
N ARG A 378 -20.37 2.59 -21.80
CA ARG A 378 -20.26 3.98 -22.28
C ARG A 378 -18.97 4.17 -23.07
N ALA A 379 -18.96 5.19 -23.95
CA ALA A 379 -17.73 5.60 -24.62
C ALA A 379 -16.69 6.05 -23.58
N CYS A 380 -15.46 5.57 -23.74
CA CYS A 380 -14.37 5.95 -22.86
C CYS A 380 -13.83 7.33 -23.25
N PRO A 381 -13.81 8.31 -22.33
CA PRO A 381 -13.32 9.66 -22.64
C PRO A 381 -11.79 9.79 -22.64
N VAL A 382 -11.07 8.73 -22.27
CA VAL A 382 -9.60 8.70 -22.15
C VAL A 382 -9.05 7.42 -22.76
N VAL A 383 -7.80 7.47 -23.24
CA VAL A 383 -7.07 6.30 -23.73
C VAL A 383 -5.86 6.08 -22.83
N PRO A 384 -5.93 5.15 -21.87
CA PRO A 384 -4.78 4.87 -21.00
C PRO A 384 -3.63 4.25 -21.81
N HIS A 385 -2.40 4.63 -21.49
CA HIS A 385 -1.21 3.98 -22.02
C HIS A 385 -0.68 3.01 -20.96
N TYR A 386 -0.89 1.73 -21.16
CA TYR A 386 -0.39 0.69 -20.26
C TYR A 386 1.06 0.34 -20.61
N GLN A 387 1.92 0.24 -19.60
CA GLN A 387 3.22 -0.40 -19.75
C GLN A 387 3.01 -1.91 -19.69
N THR A 388 3.60 -2.63 -20.62
CA THR A 388 3.53 -4.09 -20.69
C THR A 388 4.86 -4.69 -20.24
N VAL A 389 4.79 -5.69 -19.36
CA VAL A 389 5.96 -6.42 -18.87
C VAL A 389 5.61 -7.91 -18.91
N ILE A 390 6.29 -8.66 -19.75
CA ILE A 390 6.09 -10.11 -19.87
C ILE A 390 6.92 -10.82 -18.81
N SER A 391 6.27 -11.59 -17.95
CA SER A 391 6.94 -12.37 -16.91
C SER A 391 7.63 -13.62 -17.47
N GLU A 392 8.62 -14.13 -16.74
CA GLU A 392 9.28 -15.40 -17.09
C GLU A 392 8.27 -16.57 -17.05
N TRP A 393 7.33 -16.54 -16.10
CA TRP A 393 6.26 -17.56 -16.01
C TRP A 393 5.32 -17.50 -17.20
N GLN A 394 4.89 -16.32 -17.59
CA GLN A 394 4.01 -16.11 -18.75
C GLN A 394 4.69 -16.57 -20.04
N SER A 395 5.92 -16.13 -20.30
CA SER A 395 6.66 -16.55 -21.51
C SER A 395 6.93 -18.05 -21.56
N THR A 396 7.33 -18.65 -20.42
CA THR A 396 7.53 -20.10 -20.33
C THR A 396 6.24 -20.87 -20.62
N PHE A 397 5.14 -20.44 -20.01
CA PHE A 397 3.85 -21.09 -20.23
C PHE A 397 3.37 -20.93 -21.67
N ARG A 398 3.46 -19.73 -22.26
CA ARG A 398 3.14 -19.46 -23.66
C ARG A 398 3.92 -20.38 -24.60
N ASP A 399 5.26 -20.50 -24.42
CA ASP A 399 6.11 -21.28 -25.30
C ASP A 399 5.75 -22.77 -25.26
N GLN A 400 5.40 -23.30 -24.10
CA GLN A 400 4.96 -24.68 -23.95
C GLN A 400 3.55 -24.90 -24.53
N LEU A 401 2.64 -23.95 -24.35
CA LEU A 401 1.30 -23.98 -24.97
C LEU A 401 1.41 -23.95 -26.49
N GLN A 402 2.23 -23.04 -27.04
CA GLN A 402 2.46 -22.93 -28.49
C GLN A 402 3.12 -24.18 -29.06
N SER A 403 4.08 -24.78 -28.34
CA SER A 403 4.72 -26.06 -28.73
C SER A 403 3.73 -27.22 -28.75
N SER A 404 2.77 -27.23 -27.83
CA SER A 404 1.74 -28.26 -27.71
C SER A 404 0.58 -28.08 -28.70
N LEU A 405 0.34 -26.85 -29.14
CA LEU A 405 -0.71 -26.45 -30.09
C LEU A 405 -0.12 -25.48 -31.13
N PRO A 406 0.65 -25.97 -32.12
CA PRO A 406 1.39 -25.12 -33.06
C PRO A 406 0.53 -24.19 -33.92
N LEU A 407 -0.74 -24.56 -34.17
CA LEU A 407 -1.69 -23.80 -34.99
C LEU A 407 -2.50 -22.78 -34.17
N LEU A 408 -2.37 -22.80 -32.83
CA LEU A 408 -3.10 -21.89 -31.95
C LEU A 408 -2.58 -20.47 -32.12
N LYS A 409 -3.46 -19.54 -32.44
CA LYS A 409 -3.11 -18.11 -32.46
C LYS A 409 -3.11 -17.56 -31.04
N ILE A 410 -1.96 -17.02 -30.60
CA ILE A 410 -1.78 -16.42 -29.30
C ILE A 410 -1.31 -14.96 -29.49
N GLU A 411 -2.01 -14.02 -28.88
CA GLU A 411 -1.60 -12.61 -28.79
C GLU A 411 -1.26 -12.30 -27.33
N GLU A 412 -0.08 -11.68 -27.07
CA GLU A 412 0.38 -11.34 -25.71
C GLU A 412 0.13 -9.86 -25.44
N GLU A 413 -0.05 -9.54 -24.15
CA GLU A 413 -0.14 -8.16 -23.63
C GLU A 413 -1.15 -7.31 -24.43
N LYS A 414 -2.26 -7.91 -24.81
CA LYS A 414 -3.27 -7.24 -25.62
C LYS A 414 -4.23 -6.44 -24.75
N SER A 415 -4.29 -5.12 -24.97
CA SER A 415 -5.35 -4.30 -24.40
C SER A 415 -6.66 -4.52 -25.16
N LEU A 416 -7.72 -4.83 -24.43
CA LEU A 416 -9.06 -5.09 -24.95
C LEU A 416 -9.98 -3.95 -24.54
N ASN A 417 -10.51 -3.20 -25.49
CA ASN A 417 -11.46 -2.11 -25.26
C ASN A 417 -10.97 -1.08 -24.22
N THR A 418 -9.72 -0.63 -24.33
CA THR A 418 -9.06 0.30 -23.40
C THR A 418 -8.87 -0.22 -21.97
N LEU A 419 -9.09 -1.52 -21.72
CA LEU A 419 -8.80 -2.16 -20.43
C LEU A 419 -7.32 -2.47 -20.29
N PRO A 420 -6.85 -2.73 -19.05
CA PRO A 420 -5.50 -3.23 -18.82
C PRO A 420 -5.20 -4.45 -19.70
N PRO A 421 -3.95 -4.63 -20.15
CA PRO A 421 -3.56 -5.75 -21.00
C PRO A 421 -3.87 -7.10 -20.35
N VAL A 422 -4.12 -8.08 -21.18
CA VAL A 422 -4.27 -9.49 -20.78
C VAL A 422 -3.02 -10.24 -21.16
N ASP A 423 -2.60 -11.21 -20.35
CA ASP A 423 -1.35 -11.92 -20.55
C ASP A 423 -1.33 -12.67 -21.89
N LEU A 424 -2.33 -13.53 -22.12
CA LEU A 424 -2.48 -14.26 -23.38
C LEU A 424 -3.93 -14.17 -23.86
N LEU A 425 -4.12 -13.75 -25.09
CA LEU A 425 -5.40 -13.77 -25.79
C LEU A 425 -5.41 -14.87 -26.85
N LEU A 426 -6.43 -15.71 -26.84
CA LEU A 426 -6.73 -16.68 -27.88
C LEU A 426 -7.91 -16.16 -28.69
N PRO A 427 -7.66 -15.38 -29.74
CA PRO A 427 -8.72 -14.64 -30.44
C PRO A 427 -9.75 -15.57 -31.14
N ASP A 428 -9.32 -16.72 -31.64
CA ASP A 428 -10.19 -17.67 -32.34
C ASP A 428 -11.21 -18.34 -31.39
N TYR A 429 -11.04 -18.23 -30.11
CA TYR A 429 -11.91 -18.82 -29.05
C TYR A 429 -12.55 -17.77 -28.15
N ASN A 430 -12.32 -16.47 -28.36
CA ASN A 430 -12.70 -15.39 -27.43
C ASN A 430 -12.28 -15.71 -25.99
N MET A 431 -11.06 -16.22 -25.82
CA MET A 431 -10.54 -16.70 -24.55
C MET A 431 -9.32 -15.92 -24.11
N VAL A 432 -9.28 -15.61 -22.83
CA VAL A 432 -8.14 -14.99 -22.15
C VAL A 432 -7.54 -15.98 -21.16
N ILE A 433 -6.23 -16.11 -21.15
CA ILE A 433 -5.48 -16.83 -20.13
C ILE A 433 -4.71 -15.79 -19.32
N ASP A 434 -4.91 -15.78 -18.01
CA ASP A 434 -4.31 -14.86 -17.05
C ASP A 434 -3.37 -15.64 -16.12
N VAL A 435 -2.06 -15.40 -16.21
CA VAL A 435 -1.01 -16.09 -15.42
C VAL A 435 -0.79 -15.32 -14.13
N GLN A 436 -1.35 -15.80 -13.04
CA GLN A 436 -1.53 -15.05 -11.82
C GLN A 436 -0.44 -15.30 -10.80
N GLY A 437 0.34 -14.27 -10.50
CA GLY A 437 1.28 -14.22 -9.39
C GLY A 437 0.58 -14.03 -8.02
N PRO A 438 1.36 -14.02 -6.91
CA PRO A 438 0.81 -13.92 -5.56
C PRO A 438 0.02 -12.62 -5.30
N PHE A 439 0.26 -11.55 -6.06
CA PHE A 439 -0.43 -10.27 -5.92
C PHE A 439 -1.87 -10.25 -6.45
N HIS A 440 -2.28 -11.26 -7.17
CA HIS A 440 -3.67 -11.46 -7.58
C HIS A 440 -4.56 -11.98 -6.42
N TYR A 441 -3.93 -12.36 -5.32
CA TYR A 441 -4.59 -13.01 -4.19
C TYR A 441 -4.34 -12.26 -2.89
N VAL A 442 -5.34 -12.25 -2.04
CA VAL A 442 -5.23 -11.70 -0.69
C VAL A 442 -4.17 -12.49 0.08
N SER A 443 -3.18 -11.80 0.62
CA SER A 443 -2.05 -12.41 1.32
C SER A 443 -1.24 -13.43 0.50
N GLY A 444 -1.35 -13.40 -0.83
CA GLY A 444 -0.61 -14.31 -1.71
C GLY A 444 -0.95 -15.79 -1.54
N ASP A 445 -2.15 -16.13 -1.08
CA ASP A 445 -2.57 -17.49 -0.75
C ASP A 445 -2.93 -18.36 -1.96
N PHE A 446 -2.94 -17.79 -3.16
CA PHE A 446 -3.33 -18.42 -4.44
C PHE A 446 -4.74 -19.02 -4.47
N THR A 447 -5.61 -18.61 -3.54
CA THR A 447 -6.99 -19.12 -3.44
C THR A 447 -8.01 -18.02 -3.29
N THR A 448 -7.70 -16.96 -2.55
CA THR A 448 -8.61 -15.86 -2.22
C THR A 448 -8.30 -14.66 -3.10
N ARG A 449 -9.07 -14.43 -4.15
CA ARG A 449 -8.85 -13.33 -5.10
C ARG A 449 -9.06 -11.97 -4.45
N ASN A 450 -8.19 -11.01 -4.76
CA ASN A 450 -8.37 -9.62 -4.35
C ASN A 450 -9.34 -8.88 -5.29
N GLY A 451 -9.75 -7.67 -4.91
CA GLY A 451 -10.73 -6.91 -5.68
C GLY A 451 -10.27 -6.50 -7.07
N SER A 452 -8.98 -6.28 -7.28
CA SER A 452 -8.43 -5.94 -8.60
C SER A 452 -8.55 -7.10 -9.57
N THR A 453 -8.25 -8.31 -9.11
CA THR A 453 -8.38 -9.55 -9.89
C THR A 453 -9.85 -9.83 -10.22
N LEU A 454 -10.73 -9.73 -9.23
CA LEU A 454 -12.17 -9.90 -9.45
C LEU A 454 -12.71 -8.91 -10.49
N LEU A 455 -12.26 -7.64 -10.41
CA LEU A 455 -12.69 -6.60 -11.36
C LEU A 455 -12.20 -6.91 -12.78
N LYS A 456 -10.93 -7.30 -12.96
CA LYS A 456 -10.36 -7.68 -14.26
C LYS A 456 -11.16 -8.83 -14.89
N ILE A 457 -11.38 -9.90 -14.12
CA ILE A 457 -12.12 -11.08 -14.59
C ILE A 457 -13.55 -10.71 -15.00
N ALA A 458 -14.28 -9.99 -14.14
CA ALA A 458 -15.67 -9.61 -14.41
C ALA A 458 -15.80 -8.70 -15.64
N LEU A 459 -14.87 -7.76 -15.83
CA LEU A 459 -14.85 -6.89 -17.02
C LEU A 459 -14.65 -7.70 -18.30
N LEU A 460 -13.70 -8.65 -18.30
CA LEU A 460 -13.43 -9.51 -19.46
C LEU A 460 -14.64 -10.41 -19.77
N GLN A 461 -15.26 -10.99 -18.75
CA GLN A 461 -16.48 -11.80 -18.94
C GLN A 461 -17.67 -10.96 -19.45
N LYS A 462 -17.82 -9.71 -18.98
CA LYS A 462 -18.85 -8.79 -19.51
C LYS A 462 -18.61 -8.41 -20.99
N LEU A 463 -17.37 -8.45 -21.45
CA LEU A 463 -17.00 -8.27 -22.87
C LEU A 463 -17.16 -9.55 -23.70
N GLY A 464 -17.58 -10.66 -23.11
CA GLY A 464 -17.82 -11.93 -23.78
C GLY A 464 -16.61 -12.86 -23.88
N PHE A 465 -15.54 -12.58 -23.13
CA PHE A 465 -14.38 -13.46 -23.08
C PHE A 465 -14.55 -14.54 -22.03
N GLU A 466 -14.15 -15.76 -22.37
CA GLU A 466 -13.89 -16.83 -21.41
C GLU A 466 -12.53 -16.57 -20.74
N VAL A 467 -12.48 -16.57 -19.41
CA VAL A 467 -11.25 -16.29 -18.66
C VAL A 467 -10.74 -17.54 -17.97
N ILE A 468 -9.50 -17.92 -18.24
CA ILE A 468 -8.78 -19.00 -17.55
C ILE A 468 -7.72 -18.38 -16.65
N GLU A 469 -7.87 -18.59 -15.35
CA GLU A 469 -6.92 -18.15 -14.33
C GLU A 469 -5.90 -19.26 -14.06
N ILE A 470 -4.61 -18.94 -14.19
CA ILE A 470 -3.53 -19.89 -13.94
C ILE A 470 -2.62 -19.33 -12.83
N PRO A 471 -2.84 -19.75 -11.57
CA PRO A 471 -1.91 -19.41 -10.48
C PRO A 471 -0.51 -19.98 -10.75
N VAL A 472 0.54 -19.17 -10.58
CA VAL A 472 1.92 -19.59 -10.87
C VAL A 472 2.38 -20.80 -10.05
N ASN A 473 1.81 -21.02 -8.86
CA ASN A 473 2.09 -22.22 -8.07
C ASN A 473 1.53 -23.53 -8.67
N LYS A 474 0.69 -23.44 -9.71
CA LYS A 474 0.20 -24.60 -10.49
C LYS A 474 1.02 -24.88 -11.74
N ILE A 475 2.02 -24.06 -12.01
CA ILE A 475 2.91 -24.19 -13.17
C ILE A 475 4.38 -24.10 -12.75
N ASP A 476 4.69 -24.51 -11.52
CA ASP A 476 6.01 -24.46 -10.89
C ASP A 476 7.01 -25.47 -11.46
N ASN A 477 6.52 -26.47 -12.20
CA ASN A 477 7.33 -27.49 -12.85
C ASN A 477 6.71 -27.94 -14.18
N GLN A 478 7.50 -28.64 -15.01
CA GLN A 478 7.11 -29.04 -16.35
C GLN A 478 5.89 -29.98 -16.41
N ASP A 479 5.73 -30.85 -15.43
CA ASP A 479 4.61 -31.81 -15.44
C ASP A 479 3.31 -31.12 -15.04
N SER A 480 3.38 -30.16 -14.11
CA SER A 480 2.26 -29.30 -13.78
C SER A 480 1.81 -28.45 -14.98
N ILE A 481 2.73 -27.85 -15.71
CA ILE A 481 2.43 -27.10 -16.95
C ILE A 481 1.73 -27.97 -17.97
N LYS A 482 2.24 -29.20 -18.24
CA LYS A 482 1.61 -30.14 -19.16
C LYS A 482 0.17 -30.45 -18.75
N THR A 483 -0.06 -30.69 -17.46
CA THR A 483 -1.39 -30.96 -16.92
C THR A 483 -2.36 -29.80 -17.20
N VAL A 484 -1.93 -28.57 -16.95
CA VAL A 484 -2.74 -27.37 -17.25
C VAL A 484 -2.98 -27.23 -18.76
N ILE A 485 -1.98 -27.48 -19.59
CA ILE A 485 -2.14 -27.44 -21.05
C ILE A 485 -3.16 -28.48 -21.54
N GLU A 486 -3.13 -29.71 -21.01
CA GLU A 486 -4.13 -30.73 -21.38
C GLU A 486 -5.55 -30.31 -20.95
N GLN A 487 -5.71 -29.65 -19.83
CA GLN A 487 -7.00 -29.09 -19.43
C GLN A 487 -7.48 -28.00 -20.39
N ILE A 488 -6.57 -27.13 -20.84
CA ILE A 488 -6.89 -26.11 -21.85
C ILE A 488 -7.28 -26.76 -23.18
N LYS A 489 -6.52 -27.76 -23.65
CA LYS A 489 -6.86 -28.52 -24.88
C LYS A 489 -8.24 -29.13 -24.78
N ALA A 490 -8.57 -29.78 -23.67
CA ALA A 490 -9.90 -30.35 -23.46
C ALA A 490 -10.99 -29.28 -23.49
N LYS A 491 -10.73 -28.10 -22.96
CA LYS A 491 -11.67 -26.99 -22.99
C LYS A 491 -11.84 -26.42 -24.40
N LEU A 492 -10.75 -26.22 -25.16
CA LEU A 492 -10.79 -25.74 -26.53
C LEU A 492 -11.52 -26.71 -27.47
N ALA A 493 -11.41 -28.03 -27.23
CA ALA A 493 -12.11 -29.05 -28.04
C ALA A 493 -13.63 -29.03 -27.88
N VAL A 494 -14.16 -28.45 -26.82
CA VAL A 494 -15.62 -28.36 -26.55
C VAL A 494 -16.20 -27.01 -27.01
N LEU A 495 -15.36 -25.97 -27.09
CA LEU A 495 -15.80 -24.64 -27.50
C LEU A 495 -15.92 -24.58 -29.04
N PRO A 496 -17.02 -24.03 -29.60
CA PRO A 496 -17.09 -23.75 -31.03
C PRO A 496 -16.02 -22.69 -31.37
N GLU A 497 -15.33 -22.87 -32.49
CA GLU A 497 -14.51 -21.80 -33.05
C GLU A 497 -15.39 -20.56 -33.25
N ALA A 498 -14.90 -19.41 -32.77
CA ALA A 498 -15.63 -18.15 -32.92
C ALA A 498 -15.65 -17.72 -34.38
N HIS A 499 -16.64 -18.21 -35.11
CA HIS A 499 -16.92 -17.75 -36.49
C HIS A 499 -17.56 -16.36 -36.42
N GLY A 500 -16.76 -15.35 -36.38
CA GLY A 500 -17.18 -13.96 -36.43
C GLY A 500 -16.44 -13.13 -35.40
N SER A 501 -15.63 -12.23 -35.90
CA SER A 501 -15.03 -11.18 -35.07
C SER A 501 -16.12 -10.53 -34.22
N VAL A 502 -16.00 -10.63 -32.90
CA VAL A 502 -16.62 -9.63 -32.03
C VAL A 502 -16.14 -8.31 -32.60
N SER A 503 -17.05 -7.52 -33.17
CA SER A 503 -16.74 -6.22 -33.73
C SER A 503 -16.23 -5.38 -32.58
N LEU A 504 -14.92 -5.41 -32.36
CA LEU A 504 -14.23 -4.37 -31.64
C LEU A 504 -14.56 -3.12 -32.44
N ASN A 505 -15.46 -2.29 -31.92
CA ASN A 505 -15.76 -1.00 -32.52
C ASN A 505 -14.45 -0.21 -32.60
N SER A 506 -13.71 -0.47 -33.69
CA SER A 506 -12.62 0.39 -34.13
C SER A 506 -13.25 1.63 -34.74
N SER A 507 -13.79 2.50 -33.87
CA SER A 507 -13.89 3.90 -34.25
C SER A 507 -12.44 4.38 -34.31
N GLU A 508 -11.90 4.44 -35.51
CA GLU A 508 -10.70 5.21 -35.81
C GLU A 508 -10.93 6.64 -35.36
N TRP A 509 -10.43 6.95 -34.18
CA TRP A 509 -10.25 8.33 -33.75
C TRP A 509 -8.86 8.75 -34.21
N VAL A 510 -8.83 9.59 -35.25
CA VAL A 510 -7.64 10.35 -35.64
C VAL A 510 -7.29 11.23 -34.46
N ALA A 511 -6.18 10.90 -33.81
CA ALA A 511 -5.61 11.74 -32.76
C ALA A 511 -4.89 12.90 -33.46
N ASP A 512 -5.43 14.11 -33.33
CA ASP A 512 -4.67 15.33 -33.58
C ASP A 512 -3.53 15.42 -32.56
N GLU A 513 -2.30 15.45 -33.08
CA GLU A 513 -1.09 15.65 -32.29
C GLU A 513 -1.09 17.07 -31.70
N ALA A 514 -1.44 17.22 -30.45
CA ALA A 514 -1.18 18.42 -29.67
C ALA A 514 -0.10 18.13 -28.64
N TYR A 515 1.10 18.59 -28.91
CA TYR A 515 2.21 18.66 -27.96
C TYR A 515 1.86 19.60 -26.80
N PHE A 516 1.76 19.06 -25.59
CA PHE A 516 1.83 19.83 -24.36
C PHE A 516 2.93 19.27 -23.46
N THR A 517 3.96 20.08 -23.29
CA THR A 517 4.92 19.93 -22.20
C THR A 517 4.23 20.36 -20.91
N ALA A 518 4.12 19.47 -19.95
CA ALA A 518 3.66 19.76 -18.61
C ALA A 518 4.78 19.47 -17.62
N ASP A 519 5.37 20.55 -17.12
CA ASP A 519 6.13 20.57 -15.89
C ASP A 519 5.14 20.92 -14.79
N ASP A 520 4.80 19.99 -13.90
CA ASP A 520 4.40 20.29 -12.52
C ASP A 520 4.40 19.04 -11.63
N GLY A 521 5.20 19.10 -10.57
CA GLY A 521 5.45 18.01 -9.65
C GLY A 521 4.33 17.84 -8.62
N GLY A 522 3.47 16.85 -8.84
CA GLY A 522 2.57 16.31 -7.83
C GLY A 522 2.95 14.87 -7.51
N GLN A 523 3.59 14.66 -6.37
CA GLN A 523 3.85 13.31 -5.86
C GLN A 523 2.55 12.62 -5.45
N PHE A 524 2.16 11.62 -6.24
CA PHE A 524 1.21 10.59 -5.83
C PHE A 524 1.97 9.27 -5.72
N SER A 525 1.66 8.49 -4.67
CA SER A 525 2.21 7.16 -4.47
C SER A 525 1.79 6.23 -5.62
N ASP A 526 2.78 5.57 -6.22
CA ASP A 526 2.65 4.70 -7.41
C ASP A 526 1.94 3.36 -7.14
N ASP A 527 0.90 3.31 -6.31
CA ASP A 527 0.48 2.09 -5.65
C ASP A 527 -0.73 1.37 -6.23
N CYS A 528 -1.15 1.64 -7.45
CA CYS A 528 -2.28 0.87 -7.98
C CYS A 528 -1.95 -0.22 -8.99
N TYR A 529 -0.78 -0.23 -9.61
CA TYR A 529 -0.38 -1.26 -10.59
C TYR A 529 1.15 -1.40 -10.68
N PHE A 530 1.79 -1.88 -9.60
CA PHE A 530 2.98 -2.67 -9.80
C PHE A 530 2.51 -4.05 -10.25
N THR A 531 2.87 -4.45 -11.46
CA THR A 531 2.68 -5.84 -11.87
C THR A 531 3.53 -6.72 -10.97
N ALA A 532 3.01 -7.88 -10.61
CA ALA A 532 3.71 -8.89 -9.81
C ALA A 532 5.13 -9.20 -10.31
N GLU A 533 5.42 -8.88 -11.52
CA GLU A 533 6.58 -9.17 -12.33
C GLU A 533 7.81 -8.35 -11.97
N GLU A 534 7.69 -7.05 -11.77
CA GLU A 534 8.82 -6.21 -11.32
C GLU A 534 9.38 -6.68 -9.98
N TYR A 535 8.51 -7.22 -9.13
CA TYR A 535 8.89 -7.72 -7.82
C TYR A 535 9.56 -9.11 -7.87
N LEU A 536 9.07 -10.03 -8.72
CA LEU A 536 9.68 -11.34 -8.92
C LEU A 536 11.02 -11.24 -9.65
N GLU A 537 11.17 -10.33 -10.61
CA GLU A 537 12.46 -10.06 -11.26
C GLU A 537 13.54 -9.54 -10.30
N GLU A 538 13.19 -8.73 -9.32
CA GLU A 538 14.14 -8.29 -8.29
C GLU A 538 14.60 -9.45 -7.38
N GLN A 539 13.73 -10.41 -7.09
CA GLN A 539 14.08 -11.60 -6.28
C GLN A 539 14.86 -12.65 -7.07
N THR A 540 14.65 -12.78 -8.38
CA THR A 540 15.34 -13.76 -9.22
C THR A 540 16.70 -13.28 -9.74
N LYS A 541 17.02 -12.00 -9.69
CA LYS A 541 18.36 -11.46 -10.02
C LYS A 541 19.39 -11.96 -9.01
N LYS A 542 19.86 -13.22 -9.20
CA LYS A 542 21.06 -13.72 -8.52
C LYS A 542 22.20 -12.74 -8.72
N PRO A 543 22.98 -12.37 -7.69
CA PRO A 543 24.07 -11.43 -7.83
C PRO A 543 25.09 -11.99 -8.84
N LYS A 544 25.17 -11.37 -10.01
CA LYS A 544 26.21 -11.68 -11.00
C LYS A 544 27.56 -11.51 -10.31
N LYS A 545 28.27 -12.62 -10.03
CA LYS A 545 29.64 -12.62 -9.52
C LYS A 545 30.48 -11.75 -10.43
N ARG A 546 30.85 -10.56 -9.95
CA ARG A 546 31.82 -9.67 -10.61
C ARG A 546 33.12 -10.43 -10.77
N LYS A 547 33.43 -10.90 -11.99
CA LYS A 547 34.76 -11.39 -12.36
C LYS A 547 35.76 -10.25 -12.14
N ARG A 548 36.54 -10.33 -11.06
CA ARG A 548 37.70 -9.47 -10.82
C ARG A 548 38.67 -9.67 -12.01
N LYS A 549 38.74 -8.69 -12.90
CA LYS A 549 39.87 -8.61 -13.87
C LYS A 549 41.16 -8.42 -13.08
N ARG A 550 41.98 -9.48 -13.02
CA ARG A 550 43.36 -9.41 -12.55
C ARG A 550 44.12 -8.46 -13.50
N LYS A 551 44.49 -7.29 -13.02
CA LYS A 551 45.51 -6.46 -13.67
C LYS A 551 46.84 -7.21 -13.61
N LYS A 552 47.36 -7.60 -14.76
CA LYS A 552 48.76 -8.04 -14.91
C LYS A 552 49.66 -6.81 -14.70
N THR A 553 50.38 -6.80 -13.60
CA THR A 553 51.49 -5.88 -13.39
C THR A 553 52.65 -6.34 -14.28
N VAL A 554 52.96 -5.56 -15.28
CA VAL A 554 54.19 -5.72 -16.06
C VAL A 554 55.33 -5.15 -15.20
N LYS A 555 56.27 -5.99 -14.80
CA LYS A 555 57.56 -5.59 -14.24
C LYS A 555 58.43 -5.11 -15.41
N THR A 556 58.68 -3.82 -15.52
CA THR A 556 59.79 -3.28 -16.25
C THR A 556 61.03 -3.27 -15.37
N ALA A 557 61.99 -4.08 -15.72
CA ALA A 557 63.37 -3.95 -15.23
C ALA A 557 64.02 -2.76 -15.95
N ALA A 558 64.66 -1.90 -15.19
CA ALA A 558 65.60 -0.93 -15.68
C ALA A 558 66.84 -0.92 -14.78
N CYS A 559 67.97 -0.87 -15.42
CA CYS A 559 69.33 -0.83 -14.89
C CYS A 559 69.54 0.24 -13.82
#